data_af7bb4900f540f4d8921fb6d90115052
#
_entry.id   af7bb4900f540f4d8921fb6d90115052
#
_cell.length_a   1.000
_cell.length_b   1.000
_cell.length_c   1.000
_cell.angle_alpha   90.00
_cell.angle_beta   90.00
_cell.angle_gamma   90.00
#
_symmetry.space_group_name_H-M   'P 1'
#
loop_
_entity.id
_entity.type
_entity.pdbx_description
1 polymer ?
#
loop_
_entity_poly.entity_id
_entity_poly.type
_entity_poly.pdbx_seq_one_letter_code
_entity_poly.pdbx_strand_id
1 'polypeptide(L)'
;MRLLNMYLHLRHTAWLLVPLACVLNACDAGPGGPLGLGGNNGGIPISGTGGGTGADTLSFVVEPSNATDGNIITPPIQVVVRDSVGNVDTGFTAAITITIAVNPVGGNLSGTTSVAPVNGVAQFGDLSIDKAGTGYVLGASASGATGASSNSFNILAP
;
A
#
# COMPACT_ATOMS: atom_id res chain seq x y z
N MET A 1 33.10 -35.10 -35.59
CA MET A 1 33.34 -36.20 -34.65
C MET A 1 32.84 -35.83 -33.27
N ARG A 2 31.77 -36.53 -32.82
CA ARG A 2 31.21 -36.74 -31.46
C ARG A 2 30.57 -35.54 -30.79
N LEU A 3 29.26 -35.53 -30.73
CA LEU A 3 28.23 -36.19 -29.88
C LEU A 3 27.94 -35.35 -28.62
N LEU A 4 26.80 -34.68 -28.57
CA LEU A 4 25.55 -35.17 -27.99
C LEU A 4 25.63 -35.34 -26.47
N ASN A 5 25.06 -34.46 -25.70
CA ASN A 5 24.27 -34.92 -24.57
C ASN A 5 23.09 -33.97 -24.24
N MET A 6 21.97 -34.45 -24.62
CA MET A 6 20.63 -34.07 -24.32
C MET A 6 20.27 -34.72 -23.00
N TYR A 7 19.99 -33.93 -21.96
CA TYR A 7 19.31 -34.43 -20.76
C TYR A 7 18.03 -33.66 -20.51
N LEU A 8 17.02 -34.27 -21.07
CA LEU A 8 15.61 -34.11 -20.76
C LEU A 8 15.37 -34.63 -19.34
N HIS A 9 14.93 -33.79 -18.41
CA HIS A 9 14.26 -34.25 -17.21
C HIS A 9 12.86 -33.61 -17.09
N LEU A 10 11.95 -34.35 -17.69
CA LEU A 10 10.52 -34.36 -17.42
C LEU A 10 10.30 -34.99 -16.03
N ARG A 11 9.74 -34.30 -15.08
CA ARG A 11 9.12 -34.90 -13.89
C ARG A 11 7.93 -34.07 -13.44
N HIS A 12 6.80 -34.57 -13.82
CA HIS A 12 5.67 -35.11 -13.03
C HIS A 12 4.86 -34.11 -12.24
N THR A 13 3.74 -33.79 -12.82
CA THR A 13 2.44 -33.49 -12.23
C THR A 13 2.15 -34.36 -11.03
N ALA A 14 1.91 -33.74 -9.89
CA ALA A 14 1.16 -34.35 -8.80
C ALA A 14 -0.05 -33.50 -8.50
N TRP A 15 -1.14 -33.85 -9.09
CA TRP A 15 -2.47 -33.47 -8.68
C TRP A 15 -2.76 -34.20 -7.36
N LEU A 16 -2.88 -33.45 -6.27
CA LEU A 16 -3.48 -33.94 -5.05
C LEU A 16 -4.88 -33.34 -4.95
N LEU A 17 -5.84 -34.18 -5.26
CA LEU A 17 -7.25 -34.05 -4.95
C LEU A 17 -7.39 -33.98 -3.42
N VAL A 18 -7.88 -32.85 -2.91
CA VAL A 18 -8.36 -32.72 -1.55
C VAL A 18 -9.88 -32.98 -1.57
N PRO A 19 -10.39 -33.95 -0.83
CA PRO A 19 -11.80 -34.25 -0.83
C PRO A 19 -12.59 -33.18 -0.07
N LEU A 20 -13.69 -32.79 -0.67
CA LEU A 20 -14.80 -32.02 -0.13
C LEU A 20 -15.41 -32.76 1.07
N ALA A 21 -15.05 -32.37 2.27
CA ALA A 21 -15.78 -32.80 3.48
C ALA A 21 -16.82 -31.74 3.83
N CYS A 22 -18.02 -31.99 3.36
CA CYS A 22 -19.24 -31.34 3.80
C CYS A 22 -19.53 -31.82 5.24
N VAL A 23 -19.29 -30.98 6.25
CA VAL A 23 -19.80 -31.19 7.60
C VAL A 23 -20.99 -30.28 7.80
N LEU A 24 -22.16 -30.85 7.56
CA LEU A 24 -23.44 -30.39 8.08
C LEU A 24 -23.39 -30.53 9.60
N ASN A 25 -23.32 -29.46 10.36
CA ASN A 25 -23.64 -29.46 11.76
C ASN A 25 -24.94 -28.69 12.00
N ALA A 26 -25.87 -29.50 12.33
CA ALA A 26 -27.22 -29.38 12.80
C ALA A 26 -27.58 -28.08 13.55
N CYS A 27 -28.73 -27.57 13.14
CA CYS A 27 -29.68 -26.83 13.97
C CYS A 27 -29.72 -27.35 15.40
N ASP A 28 -29.41 -26.50 16.36
CA ASP A 28 -29.96 -26.65 17.70
C ASP A 28 -31.10 -25.64 17.86
N ALA A 29 -32.29 -26.16 17.73
CA ALA A 29 -33.54 -25.46 18.02
C ALA A 29 -33.87 -25.73 19.50
N GLY A 30 -33.48 -24.82 20.38
CA GLY A 30 -33.95 -24.80 21.77
C GLY A 30 -35.20 -23.93 21.89
N PRO A 31 -36.27 -24.41 22.53
CA PRO A 31 -37.53 -23.67 22.68
C PRO A 31 -37.54 -22.80 23.94
N GLY A 32 -37.95 -21.55 23.76
CA GLY A 32 -38.66 -20.83 24.81
C GLY A 32 -37.85 -19.94 25.75
N GLY A 33 -37.91 -18.66 25.50
CA GLY A 33 -37.69 -17.61 26.49
C GLY A 33 -38.51 -16.37 26.15
N PRO A 34 -39.13 -15.71 27.13
CA PRO A 34 -40.25 -14.80 26.91
C PRO A 34 -39.85 -13.43 26.36
N LEU A 35 -40.79 -12.89 25.57
CA LEU A 35 -40.85 -11.54 25.07
C LEU A 35 -40.59 -10.50 26.18
N GLY A 36 -39.44 -9.89 26.19
CA GLY A 36 -39.17 -8.64 26.91
C GLY A 36 -39.24 -7.46 25.96
N LEU A 37 -40.38 -6.80 25.89
CA LEU A 37 -40.56 -5.49 25.33
C LEU A 37 -39.82 -4.47 26.21
N GLY A 38 -38.62 -4.16 25.88
CA GLY A 38 -37.84 -3.04 26.43
C GLY A 38 -37.38 -2.16 25.30
N GLY A 39 -38.17 -1.11 25.01
CA GLY A 39 -37.75 -0.10 24.03
C GLY A 39 -36.52 0.64 24.51
N ASN A 40 -35.49 0.62 23.73
CA ASN A 40 -34.51 1.68 23.69
C ASN A 40 -34.19 1.94 22.21
N ASN A 41 -34.76 3.03 21.72
CA ASN A 41 -34.32 3.72 20.52
C ASN A 41 -32.89 4.24 20.72
N GLY A 42 -31.94 3.34 20.71
CA GLY A 42 -30.55 3.68 20.48
C GLY A 42 -30.32 3.51 18.99
N GLY A 43 -30.49 4.60 18.22
CA GLY A 43 -30.06 4.63 16.86
C GLY A 43 -28.58 4.27 16.83
N ILE A 44 -28.27 3.10 16.29
CA ILE A 44 -26.91 2.76 15.91
C ILE A 44 -26.57 3.80 14.82
N PRO A 45 -25.63 4.71 15.05
CA PRO A 45 -25.10 5.46 13.92
C PRO A 45 -24.40 4.41 13.06
N ILE A 46 -25.04 4.05 11.97
CA ILE A 46 -24.34 3.45 10.84
C ILE A 46 -23.49 4.55 10.25
N SER A 47 -22.43 4.91 10.96
CA SER A 47 -21.33 5.61 10.37
C SER A 47 -20.80 4.65 9.33
N GLY A 48 -21.15 4.89 8.08
CA GLY A 48 -20.58 4.20 6.95
C GLY A 48 -19.11 4.55 6.83
N THR A 49 -18.34 4.05 7.81
CA THR A 49 -16.91 3.99 7.69
C THR A 49 -16.64 2.62 7.09
N GLY A 50 -16.39 2.58 5.80
CA GLY A 50 -15.84 1.41 5.13
C GLY A 50 -14.45 1.12 5.69
N GLY A 51 -14.40 0.69 6.97
CA GLY A 51 -13.19 0.18 7.59
C GLY A 51 -13.05 -1.28 7.22
N GLY A 52 -12.33 -1.60 6.17
CA GLY A 52 -11.79 -2.93 5.99
C GLY A 52 -10.94 -3.28 7.23
N THR A 53 -11.13 -4.46 7.80
CA THR A 53 -10.41 -4.94 9.00
C THR A 53 -8.92 -5.23 8.75
N GLY A 54 -8.37 -4.86 7.61
CA GLY A 54 -6.95 -4.90 7.27
C GLY A 54 -6.32 -3.50 7.35
N ALA A 55 -5.02 -3.43 7.63
CA ALA A 55 -4.29 -2.18 7.60
C ALA A 55 -4.28 -1.61 6.18
N ASP A 56 -4.49 -0.29 6.08
CA ASP A 56 -4.34 0.43 4.83
C ASP A 56 -2.90 0.32 4.32
N THR A 57 -2.71 0.48 3.02
CA THR A 57 -1.41 0.44 2.37
C THR A 57 -1.18 1.69 1.53
N LEU A 58 0.04 2.21 1.58
CA LEU A 58 0.47 3.29 0.71
C LEU A 58 0.97 2.73 -0.62
N SER A 59 0.79 3.48 -1.71
CA SER A 59 1.32 3.13 -3.02
C SER A 59 1.66 4.39 -3.80
N PHE A 60 2.86 4.45 -4.41
CA PHE A 60 3.20 5.49 -5.36
C PHE A 60 2.41 5.26 -6.65
N VAL A 61 1.68 6.27 -7.10
CA VAL A 61 0.94 6.27 -8.38
C VAL A 61 1.59 7.20 -9.39
N VAL A 62 2.31 8.22 -8.92
CA VAL A 62 3.26 9.00 -9.71
C VAL A 62 4.60 8.86 -9.01
N GLU A 63 5.49 8.14 -9.67
CA GLU A 63 6.84 7.87 -9.19
C GLU A 63 7.76 9.09 -9.35
N PRO A 64 8.79 9.24 -8.50
CA PRO A 64 9.80 10.25 -8.73
C PRO A 64 10.55 10.00 -10.03
N SER A 65 10.76 11.04 -10.81
CA SER A 65 11.61 11.00 -11.99
C SER A 65 13.01 11.53 -11.70
N ASN A 66 13.93 11.33 -12.63
CA ASN A 66 15.25 11.95 -12.56
C ASN A 66 15.12 13.49 -12.56
N ALA A 67 15.89 14.15 -11.72
CA ALA A 67 15.94 15.59 -11.61
C ALA A 67 17.41 16.08 -11.56
N THR A 68 17.62 17.37 -11.66
CA THR A 68 18.95 17.98 -11.43
C THR A 68 19.05 18.38 -9.96
N ASP A 69 20.23 18.32 -9.40
CA ASP A 69 20.59 18.75 -8.06
C ASP A 69 19.94 20.10 -7.68
N GLY A 70 19.23 20.10 -6.56
CA GLY A 70 18.50 21.26 -6.05
C GLY A 70 17.22 21.63 -6.79
N ASN A 71 16.94 21.03 -7.94
CA ASN A 71 15.71 21.31 -8.70
C ASN A 71 14.55 20.45 -8.23
N ILE A 72 13.33 20.97 -8.41
CA ILE A 72 12.10 20.25 -8.07
C ILE A 72 11.95 19.01 -8.95
N ILE A 73 11.62 17.89 -8.31
CA ILE A 73 11.29 16.62 -8.98
C ILE A 73 9.92 16.78 -9.66
N THR A 74 9.90 16.58 -10.98
CA THR A 74 8.68 16.70 -11.80
C THR A 74 8.46 15.44 -12.64
N PRO A 75 7.21 14.99 -12.85
CA PRO A 75 5.93 15.55 -12.35
C PRO A 75 5.79 15.42 -10.82
N PRO A 76 4.80 16.14 -10.21
CA PRO A 76 4.52 16.01 -8.78
C PRO A 76 4.31 14.56 -8.39
N ILE A 77 5.01 14.13 -7.33
CA ILE A 77 4.89 12.77 -6.81
C ILE A 77 3.52 12.59 -6.18
N GLN A 78 2.86 11.46 -6.43
CA GLN A 78 1.57 11.15 -5.82
C GLN A 78 1.62 9.81 -5.12
N VAL A 79 1.08 9.79 -3.89
CA VAL A 79 0.91 8.59 -3.07
C VAL A 79 -0.57 8.42 -2.79
N VAL A 80 -1.09 7.23 -3.04
CA VAL A 80 -2.47 6.85 -2.78
C VAL A 80 -2.53 5.94 -1.56
N VAL A 81 -3.58 6.09 -0.76
CA VAL A 81 -3.93 5.16 0.32
C VAL A 81 -4.94 4.15 -0.23
N ARG A 82 -4.67 2.88 -0.01
CA ARG A 82 -5.56 1.78 -0.41
C ARG A 82 -5.99 1.00 0.82
N ASP A 83 -7.27 0.66 0.84
CA ASP A 83 -7.82 -0.25 1.84
C ASP A 83 -7.32 -1.69 1.65
N SER A 84 -7.70 -2.58 2.55
CA SER A 84 -7.32 -4.01 2.51
C SER A 84 -7.85 -4.77 1.29
N VAL A 85 -8.79 -4.19 0.54
CA VAL A 85 -9.40 -4.77 -0.68
C VAL A 85 -8.74 -4.18 -1.93
N GLY A 86 -7.89 -3.14 -1.77
CA GLY A 86 -7.17 -2.47 -2.85
C GLY A 86 -7.87 -1.24 -3.45
N ASN A 87 -9.03 -0.83 -2.91
CA ASN A 87 -9.68 0.40 -3.32
C ASN A 87 -8.99 1.62 -2.67
N VAL A 88 -9.17 2.80 -3.26
CA VAL A 88 -8.69 4.05 -2.66
C VAL A 88 -9.51 4.35 -1.40
N ASP A 89 -8.83 4.47 -0.25
CA ASP A 89 -9.48 4.91 0.98
C ASP A 89 -9.60 6.44 0.98
N THR A 90 -10.76 6.94 0.59
CA THR A 90 -11.07 8.38 0.58
C THR A 90 -11.32 8.96 1.96
N GLY A 91 -11.45 8.12 2.99
CA GLY A 91 -11.66 8.50 4.38
C GLY A 91 -10.37 8.63 5.18
N PHE A 92 -9.23 8.24 4.63
CA PHE A 92 -7.95 8.34 5.31
C PHE A 92 -7.51 9.81 5.46
N THR A 93 -7.17 10.22 6.71
CA THR A 93 -6.87 11.61 7.03
C THR A 93 -5.49 11.85 7.63
N ALA A 94 -4.79 10.76 8.04
CA ALA A 94 -3.45 10.90 8.60
C ALA A 94 -2.46 11.41 7.55
N ALA A 95 -1.60 12.36 7.94
CA ALA A 95 -0.59 12.90 7.03
C ALA A 95 0.37 11.82 6.55
N ILE A 96 0.66 11.84 5.25
CA ILE A 96 1.65 10.98 4.60
C ILE A 96 2.97 11.75 4.58
N THR A 97 4.03 11.12 5.07
CA THR A 97 5.37 11.71 5.13
C THR A 97 6.30 11.00 4.16
N ILE A 98 7.02 11.77 3.35
CA ILE A 98 8.06 11.29 2.44
C ILE A 98 9.44 11.49 3.08
N THR A 99 10.28 10.46 2.97
CA THR A 99 11.68 10.47 3.40
C THR A 99 12.55 9.83 2.32
N ILE A 100 13.88 10.04 2.38
CA ILE A 100 14.81 9.28 1.53
C ILE A 100 15.06 7.93 2.21
N ALA A 101 14.59 6.86 1.61
CA ALA A 101 14.79 5.48 2.10
C ALA A 101 16.17 4.94 1.71
N VAL A 102 16.62 5.22 0.48
CA VAL A 102 17.99 4.93 0.02
C VAL A 102 18.67 6.22 -0.40
N ASN A 103 19.76 6.54 0.29
CA ASN A 103 20.50 7.80 0.14
C ASN A 103 21.98 7.51 -0.19
N PRO A 104 22.31 7.33 -1.46
CA PRO A 104 23.63 6.84 -1.89
C PRO A 104 24.79 7.80 -1.57
N VAL A 105 24.53 9.10 -1.51
CA VAL A 105 25.56 10.13 -1.33
C VAL A 105 25.30 11.09 -0.17
N GLY A 106 24.29 10.81 0.66
CA GLY A 106 23.94 11.66 1.81
C GLY A 106 23.33 13.01 1.40
N GLY A 107 22.43 13.02 0.41
CA GLY A 107 21.64 14.18 0.02
C GLY A 107 20.54 14.48 1.03
N ASN A 108 20.06 15.72 1.07
CA ASN A 108 18.93 16.14 1.91
C ASN A 108 17.70 16.34 1.02
N LEU A 109 16.55 15.86 1.52
CA LEU A 109 15.25 16.12 0.92
C LEU A 109 14.70 17.45 1.43
N SER A 110 14.32 18.32 0.51
CA SER A 110 13.72 19.62 0.78
C SER A 110 12.33 19.71 0.15
N GLY A 111 11.54 20.69 0.61
CA GLY A 111 10.16 20.89 0.18
C GLY A 111 9.15 20.42 1.21
N THR A 112 7.89 20.33 0.81
CA THR A 112 6.78 19.87 1.67
C THR A 112 6.79 18.35 1.75
N THR A 113 7.43 17.81 2.78
CA THR A 113 7.61 16.36 2.97
C THR A 113 6.44 15.66 3.65
N SER A 114 5.47 16.40 4.21
CA SER A 114 4.31 15.82 4.91
C SER A 114 3.03 16.48 4.42
N VAL A 115 2.11 15.68 3.87
CA VAL A 115 0.85 16.15 3.27
C VAL A 115 -0.30 15.25 3.72
N ALA A 116 -1.40 15.86 4.17
CA ALA A 116 -2.64 15.12 4.41
C ALA A 116 -3.30 14.77 3.06
N PRO A 117 -3.73 13.51 2.86
CA PRO A 117 -4.36 13.12 1.61
C PRO A 117 -5.73 13.77 1.42
N VAL A 118 -6.05 14.09 0.18
CA VAL A 118 -7.38 14.54 -0.22
C VAL A 118 -8.00 13.45 -1.09
N ASN A 119 -9.17 12.95 -0.67
CA ASN A 119 -9.81 11.80 -1.31
C ASN A 119 -8.85 10.59 -1.46
N GLY A 120 -8.05 10.33 -0.43
CA GLY A 120 -7.12 9.22 -0.40
C GLY A 120 -5.82 9.42 -1.20
N VAL A 121 -5.54 10.61 -1.74
CA VAL A 121 -4.35 10.91 -2.53
C VAL A 121 -3.57 12.08 -1.93
N ALA A 122 -2.28 11.89 -1.64
CA ALA A 122 -1.37 12.97 -1.27
C ALA A 122 -0.47 13.33 -2.46
N GLN A 123 -0.33 14.62 -2.73
CA GLN A 123 0.49 15.16 -3.81
C GLN A 123 1.64 16.00 -3.28
N PHE A 124 2.85 15.71 -3.74
CA PHE A 124 4.09 16.38 -3.37
C PHE A 124 4.66 17.08 -4.61
N GLY A 125 4.54 18.39 -4.69
CA GLY A 125 4.84 19.17 -5.88
C GLY A 125 6.12 20.01 -5.82
N ASP A 126 6.81 20.03 -4.69
CA ASP A 126 7.96 20.91 -4.42
C ASP A 126 9.19 20.17 -3.87
N LEU A 127 9.19 18.84 -3.93
CA LEU A 127 10.30 18.04 -3.42
C LEU A 127 11.56 18.20 -4.29
N SER A 128 12.71 18.38 -3.65
CA SER A 128 14.02 18.43 -4.29
C SER A 128 15.08 17.75 -3.42
N ILE A 129 16.18 17.31 -4.04
CA ILE A 129 17.35 16.73 -3.36
C ILE A 129 18.58 17.53 -3.73
N ASP A 130 19.41 17.86 -2.75
CA ASP A 130 20.54 18.79 -2.85
C ASP A 130 21.87 18.15 -3.25
N LYS A 131 21.89 16.88 -3.68
CA LYS A 131 23.11 16.20 -4.13
C LYS A 131 22.89 15.28 -5.30
N ALA A 132 23.70 15.44 -6.33
CA ALA A 132 23.77 14.51 -7.45
C ALA A 132 24.20 13.12 -7.00
N GLY A 133 23.47 12.09 -7.48
CA GLY A 133 23.72 10.70 -7.15
C GLY A 133 22.77 9.76 -7.90
N THR A 134 23.12 8.50 -7.98
CA THR A 134 22.34 7.47 -8.68
C THR A 134 21.74 6.50 -7.70
N GLY A 135 20.46 6.14 -7.90
CA GLY A 135 19.80 5.12 -7.13
C GLY A 135 19.15 5.63 -5.84
N TYR A 136 18.68 6.87 -5.80
CA TYR A 136 17.82 7.34 -4.72
C TYR A 136 16.49 6.58 -4.70
N VAL A 137 15.97 6.30 -3.50
CA VAL A 137 14.62 5.74 -3.29
C VAL A 137 13.93 6.56 -2.22
N LEU A 138 12.71 6.99 -2.49
CA LEU A 138 11.85 7.61 -1.50
C LEU A 138 11.01 6.57 -0.76
N GLY A 139 10.75 6.84 0.51
CA GLY A 139 9.83 6.07 1.34
C GLY A 139 8.64 6.93 1.75
N ALA A 140 7.44 6.39 1.64
CA ALA A 140 6.21 6.99 2.15
C ALA A 140 5.77 6.28 3.42
N SER A 141 5.37 7.03 4.43
CA SER A 141 4.86 6.50 5.70
C SER A 141 3.71 7.33 6.22
N ALA A 142 2.76 6.68 6.90
CA ALA A 142 1.65 7.33 7.58
C ALA A 142 1.23 6.49 8.79
N SER A 143 0.66 7.15 9.81
CA SER A 143 0.07 6.43 10.94
C SER A 143 -1.18 5.70 10.48
N GLY A 144 -1.29 4.40 10.76
CA GLY A 144 -2.46 3.58 10.39
C GLY A 144 -2.36 2.92 9.01
N ALA A 145 -1.28 3.14 8.26
CA ALA A 145 -1.06 2.49 6.97
C ALA A 145 0.32 1.85 6.87
N THR A 146 0.42 0.77 6.09
CA THR A 146 1.69 0.17 5.71
C THR A 146 2.41 1.09 4.72
N GLY A 147 3.67 1.42 4.98
CA GLY A 147 4.48 2.28 4.13
C GLY A 147 4.80 1.67 2.77
N ALA A 148 5.25 2.53 1.84
CA ALA A 148 5.67 2.15 0.50
C ALA A 148 7.04 2.74 0.17
N SER A 149 7.74 2.11 -0.77
CA SER A 149 8.97 2.63 -1.37
C SER A 149 8.73 2.93 -2.84
N SER A 150 9.34 4.01 -3.33
CA SER A 150 9.32 4.35 -4.75
C SER A 150 10.27 3.46 -5.57
N ASN A 151 10.16 3.55 -6.89
CA ASN A 151 11.22 3.11 -7.78
C ASN A 151 12.48 3.97 -7.56
N SER A 152 13.63 3.42 -7.95
CA SER A 152 14.88 4.15 -7.89
C SER A 152 14.97 5.20 -9.00
N PHE A 153 15.54 6.37 -8.68
CA PHE A 153 15.75 7.47 -9.62
C PHE A 153 17.12 8.13 -9.39
N ASN A 154 17.51 9.03 -10.26
CA ASN A 154 18.81 9.68 -10.18
C ASN A 154 18.66 11.20 -10.05
N ILE A 155 19.53 11.80 -9.27
CA ILE A 155 19.74 13.24 -9.25
C ILE A 155 21.02 13.52 -10.04
N LEU A 156 20.89 14.32 -11.09
CA LEU A 156 21.97 14.64 -12.01
C LEU A 156 22.72 15.89 -11.52
N ALA A 157 24.00 15.97 -11.80
CA ALA A 157 24.74 17.21 -11.60
C ALA A 157 24.22 18.30 -12.55
N PRO A 158 24.31 19.59 -12.16
CA PRO A 158 23.90 20.72 -12.99
C PRO A 158 24.75 20.89 -14.25
#